data_b57999fa16c667902b65ac69f2e1f52e
#
_entry.id   b57999fa16c667902b65ac69f2e1f52e
#
_cell.length_a   1.000
_cell.length_b   1.000
_cell.length_c   1.000
_cell.angle_alpha   90.00
_cell.angle_beta   90.00
_cell.angle_gamma   90.00
#
_symmetry.space_group_name_H-M   'P 1'
#
loop_
_entity.id
_entity.type
_entity.pdbx_description
1 polymer ?
#
loop_
_entity_poly.entity_id
_entity_poly.type
_entity_poly.pdbx_seq_one_letter_code
_entity_poly.pdbx_strand_id
1 'polypeptide(L)'
;MDVCVSENILEITEISKSYKELGVLKKVSFDVKKGEFLSILGASGCGKTTLLRILIGLLKPDTGTILKQGEDITDARPDKRGMGIVFQNYALFENMNVLQNVEYALKIHKETKGIARETAMRMIEAVGLGEHVKKMPRALSGGQQQRVAIARTLALNPDIVLFDEPMSALDVATRISLRKELKGLQSTFGTTMIYVTHDQEEAFALSDRIMIMNEGEISQLDTPENICKNPANEYVQTFVLDNLQAKLNSLAKFATSKD
;
A
#
# COMPACT_ATOMS: atom_id res chain seq x y z
N MET A 1 -24.46 -20.08 -18.70
CA MET A 1 -24.22 -19.88 -17.25
C MET A 1 -23.20 -18.77 -17.16
N ASP A 2 -23.68 -17.54 -16.99
CA ASP A 2 -22.80 -16.39 -16.76
C ASP A 2 -22.12 -16.61 -15.43
N VAL A 3 -20.83 -16.89 -15.44
CA VAL A 3 -19.99 -16.87 -14.26
C VAL A 3 -19.96 -15.41 -13.84
N CYS A 4 -20.69 -15.09 -12.79
CA CYS A 4 -20.61 -13.79 -12.13
C CYS A 4 -19.15 -13.64 -11.68
N VAL A 5 -18.33 -12.96 -12.48
CA VAL A 5 -16.95 -12.66 -12.10
C VAL A 5 -17.06 -11.74 -10.89
N SER A 6 -16.67 -12.20 -9.72
CA SER A 6 -16.61 -11.39 -8.51
C SER A 6 -15.82 -10.12 -8.83
N GLU A 7 -16.40 -8.93 -8.58
CA GLU A 7 -15.68 -7.66 -8.69
C GLU A 7 -14.50 -7.61 -7.71
N ASN A 8 -14.50 -8.49 -6.70
CA ASN A 8 -13.47 -8.57 -5.68
C ASN A 8 -12.26 -9.34 -6.19
N ILE A 9 -11.10 -8.71 -6.13
CA ILE A 9 -9.81 -9.37 -6.41
C ILE A 9 -9.30 -10.11 -5.17
N LEU A 10 -9.68 -9.65 -3.97
CA LEU A 10 -9.25 -10.22 -2.70
C LEU A 10 -10.42 -10.25 -1.71
N GLU A 11 -10.61 -11.37 -1.04
CA GLU A 11 -11.61 -11.55 0.01
C GLU A 11 -10.94 -12.13 1.26
N ILE A 12 -11.09 -11.44 2.38
CA ILE A 12 -10.50 -11.78 3.67
C ILE A 12 -11.62 -12.10 4.64
N THR A 13 -11.57 -13.29 5.27
CA THR A 13 -12.61 -13.73 6.19
C THR A 13 -12.02 -14.17 7.53
N GLU A 14 -12.45 -13.49 8.60
CA GLU A 14 -12.15 -13.79 10.00
C GLU A 14 -10.66 -13.99 10.32
N ILE A 15 -9.77 -13.24 9.70
CA ILE A 15 -8.32 -13.31 9.97
C ILE A 15 -8.05 -12.90 11.42
N SER A 16 -7.46 -13.83 12.17
CA SER A 16 -6.98 -13.55 13.53
C SER A 16 -5.49 -13.85 13.65
N LYS A 17 -4.81 -13.09 14.51
CA LYS A 17 -3.39 -13.29 14.81
C LYS A 17 -3.06 -12.87 16.23
N SER A 18 -2.38 -13.75 16.96
CA SER A 18 -1.88 -13.48 18.30
C SER A 18 -0.37 -13.73 18.37
N TYR A 19 0.30 -12.97 19.23
CA TYR A 19 1.69 -13.24 19.64
C TYR A 19 1.69 -13.54 21.15
N LYS A 20 1.92 -14.80 21.49
CA LYS A 20 1.73 -15.33 22.85
C LYS A 20 0.28 -15.07 23.29
N GLU A 21 0.09 -14.25 24.35
CA GLU A 21 -1.25 -13.92 24.90
C GLU A 21 -1.83 -12.62 24.29
N LEU A 22 -1.06 -11.87 23.47
CA LEU A 22 -1.52 -10.62 22.88
C LEU A 22 -2.20 -10.86 21.54
N GLY A 23 -3.52 -10.69 21.47
CA GLY A 23 -4.29 -10.68 20.23
C GLY A 23 -4.02 -9.39 19.43
N VAL A 24 -3.43 -9.53 18.24
CA VAL A 24 -3.06 -8.39 17.37
C VAL A 24 -4.06 -8.18 16.25
N LEU A 25 -4.68 -9.25 15.75
CA LEU A 25 -5.80 -9.17 14.80
C LEU A 25 -6.95 -10.04 15.35
N LYS A 26 -8.16 -9.50 15.30
CA LYS A 26 -9.35 -10.10 15.90
C LYS A 26 -10.46 -10.23 14.86
N LYS A 27 -10.52 -11.37 14.16
CA LYS A 27 -11.55 -11.71 13.17
C LYS A 27 -11.75 -10.63 12.09
N VAL A 28 -10.64 -10.12 11.54
CA VAL A 28 -10.67 -9.09 10.49
C VAL A 28 -11.25 -9.68 9.21
N SER A 29 -12.32 -9.06 8.69
CA SER A 29 -12.99 -9.47 7.44
C SER A 29 -13.24 -8.26 6.56
N PHE A 30 -12.82 -8.32 5.30
CA PHE A 30 -13.06 -7.28 4.28
C PHE A 30 -12.80 -7.83 2.88
N ASP A 31 -13.20 -7.05 1.88
CA ASP A 31 -12.94 -7.31 0.47
C ASP A 31 -12.15 -6.16 -0.16
N VAL A 32 -11.48 -6.44 -1.28
CA VAL A 32 -10.82 -5.45 -2.12
C VAL A 32 -11.26 -5.65 -3.57
N LYS A 33 -11.72 -4.58 -4.22
CA LYS A 33 -12.14 -4.61 -5.62
C LYS A 33 -10.95 -4.53 -6.56
N LYS A 34 -11.09 -5.09 -7.76
CA LYS A 34 -10.06 -4.98 -8.78
C LYS A 34 -9.83 -3.53 -9.19
N GLY A 35 -8.58 -3.08 -9.21
CA GLY A 35 -8.19 -1.71 -9.54
C GLY A 35 -8.45 -0.69 -8.42
N GLU A 36 -8.94 -1.11 -7.26
CA GLU A 36 -9.21 -0.24 -6.11
C GLU A 36 -7.92 0.24 -5.45
N PHE A 37 -7.94 1.45 -4.94
CA PHE A 37 -6.97 1.97 -3.99
C PHE A 37 -7.59 1.94 -2.58
N LEU A 38 -7.23 0.94 -1.78
CA LEU A 38 -7.69 0.78 -0.40
C LEU A 38 -6.62 1.26 0.57
N SER A 39 -6.89 2.26 1.41
CA SER A 39 -6.00 2.58 2.53
C SER A 39 -6.41 1.88 3.82
N ILE A 40 -5.41 1.40 4.56
CA ILE A 40 -5.54 0.88 5.92
C ILE A 40 -4.97 1.92 6.87
N LEU A 41 -5.87 2.65 7.54
CA LEU A 41 -5.56 3.76 8.43
C LEU A 41 -5.75 3.34 9.90
N GLY A 42 -4.87 3.77 10.79
CA GLY A 42 -5.01 3.51 12.22
C GLY A 42 -3.77 3.91 13.01
N ALA A 43 -3.89 3.96 14.32
CA ALA A 43 -2.78 4.27 15.21
C ALA A 43 -1.63 3.25 15.12
N SER A 44 -0.44 3.62 15.58
CA SER A 44 0.68 2.67 15.66
C SER A 44 0.33 1.50 16.58
N GLY A 45 0.67 0.28 16.16
CA GLY A 45 0.41 -0.93 16.95
C GLY A 45 -0.99 -1.54 16.79
N CYS A 46 -1.92 -0.95 16.02
CA CYS A 46 -3.28 -1.51 15.84
C CYS A 46 -3.36 -2.74 14.91
N GLY A 47 -2.23 -3.26 14.40
CA GLY A 47 -2.20 -4.50 13.62
C GLY A 47 -1.99 -4.35 12.10
N LYS A 48 -1.90 -3.13 11.53
CA LYS A 48 -1.79 -2.87 10.08
C LYS A 48 -0.66 -3.63 9.40
N THR A 49 0.58 -3.50 9.88
CA THR A 49 1.75 -4.19 9.33
C THR A 49 1.65 -5.71 9.49
N THR A 50 1.02 -6.20 10.57
CA THR A 50 0.75 -7.62 10.77
C THR A 50 -0.23 -8.14 9.70
N LEU A 51 -1.32 -7.42 9.47
CA LEU A 51 -2.28 -7.74 8.40
C LEU A 51 -1.59 -7.75 7.04
N LEU A 52 -0.80 -6.73 6.72
CA LEU A 52 -0.08 -6.64 5.46
C LEU A 52 0.89 -7.82 5.25
N ARG A 53 1.62 -8.23 6.30
CA ARG A 53 2.51 -9.40 6.25
C ARG A 53 1.76 -10.71 6.06
N ILE A 54 0.54 -10.82 6.58
CA ILE A 54 -0.34 -11.97 6.34
C ILE A 54 -0.81 -11.97 4.88
N LEU A 55 -1.24 -10.84 4.34
CA LEU A 55 -1.69 -10.72 2.95
C LEU A 55 -0.60 -11.13 1.95
N ILE A 56 0.64 -10.66 2.15
CA ILE A 56 1.76 -11.04 1.26
C ILE A 56 2.28 -12.45 1.50
N GLY A 57 1.89 -13.12 2.59
CA GLY A 57 2.31 -14.49 2.93
C GLY A 57 3.64 -14.60 3.68
N LEU A 58 4.15 -13.49 4.24
CA LEU A 58 5.33 -13.49 5.13
C LEU A 58 4.99 -13.95 6.56
N LEU A 59 3.71 -13.95 6.91
CA LEU A 59 3.20 -14.39 8.20
C LEU A 59 1.93 -15.21 7.98
N LYS A 60 1.78 -16.33 8.68
CA LYS A 60 0.54 -17.11 8.66
C LYS A 60 -0.46 -16.56 9.68
N PRO A 61 -1.75 -16.44 9.33
CA PRO A 61 -2.80 -16.18 10.30
C PRO A 61 -2.96 -17.38 11.25
N ASP A 62 -3.55 -17.16 12.40
CA ASP A 62 -3.90 -18.26 13.33
C ASP A 62 -5.25 -18.88 12.93
N THR A 63 -6.18 -18.06 12.42
CA THR A 63 -7.48 -18.48 11.87
C THR A 63 -7.88 -17.57 10.71
N GLY A 64 -8.90 -17.99 9.96
CA GLY A 64 -9.47 -17.25 8.83
C GLY A 64 -8.90 -17.69 7.48
N THR A 65 -9.44 -17.11 6.40
CA THR A 65 -9.10 -17.46 5.02
C THR A 65 -8.86 -16.23 4.18
N ILE A 66 -8.05 -16.37 3.15
CA ILE A 66 -7.75 -15.34 2.14
C ILE A 66 -8.01 -15.95 0.77
N LEU A 67 -9.02 -15.43 0.07
CA LEU A 67 -9.29 -15.80 -1.31
C LEU A 67 -8.79 -14.70 -2.25
N LYS A 68 -8.08 -15.06 -3.31
CA LYS A 68 -7.72 -14.17 -4.40
C LYS A 68 -8.41 -14.67 -5.67
N GLN A 69 -9.31 -13.87 -6.23
CA GLN A 69 -10.11 -14.24 -7.41
C GLN A 69 -10.83 -15.61 -7.23
N GLY A 70 -11.29 -15.89 -6.00
CA GLY A 70 -11.97 -17.13 -5.63
C GLY A 70 -11.04 -18.30 -5.29
N GLU A 71 -9.72 -18.19 -5.47
CA GLU A 71 -8.74 -19.21 -5.11
C GLU A 71 -8.21 -18.97 -3.70
N ASP A 72 -8.18 -20.03 -2.86
CA ASP A 72 -7.62 -19.94 -1.51
C ASP A 72 -6.09 -19.86 -1.55
N ILE A 73 -5.58 -18.71 -1.10
CA ILE A 73 -4.15 -18.42 -1.02
C ILE A 73 -3.64 -18.33 0.42
N THR A 74 -4.43 -18.73 1.40
CA THR A 74 -4.12 -18.58 2.84
C THR A 74 -2.76 -19.16 3.20
N ASP A 75 -2.47 -20.36 2.73
CA ASP A 75 -1.19 -21.06 2.94
C ASP A 75 -0.18 -20.90 1.79
N ALA A 76 -0.54 -20.18 0.73
CA ALA A 76 0.33 -19.99 -0.42
C ALA A 76 1.57 -19.17 -0.05
N ARG A 77 2.73 -19.57 -0.59
CA ARG A 77 3.99 -18.83 -0.42
C ARG A 77 3.91 -17.44 -1.09
N PRO A 78 4.71 -16.46 -0.62
CA PRO A 78 4.70 -15.09 -1.20
C PRO A 78 4.89 -15.06 -2.72
N ASP A 79 5.78 -15.90 -3.25
CA ASP A 79 6.09 -16.00 -4.68
C ASP A 79 4.93 -16.55 -5.54
N LYS A 80 3.89 -17.11 -4.91
CA LYS A 80 2.72 -17.67 -5.58
C LYS A 80 1.45 -16.82 -5.45
N ARG A 81 1.51 -15.73 -4.69
CA ARG A 81 0.33 -14.88 -4.46
C ARG A 81 0.07 -13.84 -5.56
N GLY A 82 1.03 -13.61 -6.47
CA GLY A 82 0.91 -12.59 -7.52
C GLY A 82 0.79 -11.16 -6.96
N MET A 83 1.33 -10.93 -5.78
CA MET A 83 1.33 -9.65 -5.08
C MET A 83 2.75 -9.10 -4.95
N GLY A 84 2.88 -7.77 -5.00
CA GLY A 84 4.12 -7.08 -4.71
C GLY A 84 4.03 -6.29 -3.40
N ILE A 85 5.19 -5.99 -2.77
CA ILE A 85 5.24 -5.16 -1.57
C ILE A 85 6.34 -4.11 -1.66
N VAL A 86 6.01 -2.90 -1.23
CA VAL A 86 6.94 -1.78 -1.00
C VAL A 86 7.04 -1.57 0.50
N PHE A 87 8.20 -1.84 1.07
CA PHE A 87 8.46 -1.71 2.51
C PHE A 87 8.77 -0.26 2.90
N GLN A 88 8.55 0.06 4.16
CA GLN A 88 8.84 1.38 4.76
C GLN A 88 10.31 1.81 4.60
N ASN A 89 11.25 0.88 4.67
CA ASN A 89 12.69 1.11 4.48
C ASN A 89 13.16 0.89 3.04
N TYR A 90 12.22 0.83 2.08
CA TYR A 90 12.43 0.60 0.64
C TYR A 90 13.07 -0.75 0.29
N ALA A 91 13.82 -1.36 1.19
CA ALA A 91 14.52 -2.64 1.06
C ALA A 91 15.31 -2.78 -0.26
N LEU A 92 16.02 -1.71 -0.66
CA LEU A 92 16.86 -1.73 -1.85
C LEU A 92 18.15 -2.55 -1.60
N PHE A 93 18.63 -3.17 -2.66
CA PHE A 93 19.94 -3.83 -2.64
C PHE A 93 21.03 -2.77 -2.75
N GLU A 94 21.74 -2.49 -1.64
CA GLU A 94 22.73 -1.43 -1.52
C GLU A 94 23.95 -1.62 -2.46
N ASN A 95 24.24 -2.85 -2.86
CA ASN A 95 25.32 -3.23 -3.77
C ASN A 95 24.90 -3.24 -5.26
N MET A 96 23.69 -2.80 -5.57
CA MET A 96 23.12 -2.74 -6.91
C MET A 96 22.70 -1.31 -7.25
N ASN A 97 22.95 -0.86 -8.48
CA ASN A 97 22.42 0.42 -8.97
C ASN A 97 20.91 0.36 -9.23
N VAL A 98 20.31 1.48 -9.64
CA VAL A 98 18.87 1.60 -9.92
C VAL A 98 18.40 0.52 -10.90
N LEU A 99 19.06 0.40 -12.06
CA LEU A 99 18.69 -0.60 -13.06
C LEU A 99 18.78 -2.02 -12.52
N GLN A 100 19.86 -2.35 -11.85
CA GLN A 100 20.06 -3.67 -11.28
C GLN A 100 19.03 -4.03 -10.21
N ASN A 101 18.63 -3.05 -9.37
CA ASN A 101 17.56 -3.24 -8.40
C ASN A 101 16.24 -3.61 -9.08
N VAL A 102 15.87 -2.92 -10.16
CA VAL A 102 14.61 -3.17 -10.86
C VAL A 102 14.66 -4.45 -11.71
N GLU A 103 15.78 -4.73 -12.36
CA GLU A 103 15.98 -5.95 -13.16
C GLU A 103 16.06 -7.23 -12.33
N TYR A 104 16.41 -7.15 -11.05
CA TYR A 104 16.82 -8.31 -10.25
C TYR A 104 15.81 -9.43 -10.27
N ALA A 105 14.55 -9.14 -9.88
CA ALA A 105 13.50 -10.15 -9.84
C ALA A 105 13.12 -10.65 -11.24
N LEU A 106 13.11 -9.77 -12.25
CA LEU A 106 12.84 -10.13 -13.63
C LEU A 106 13.87 -11.13 -14.20
N LYS A 107 15.14 -11.02 -13.80
CA LYS A 107 16.21 -11.93 -14.23
C LYS A 107 16.15 -13.32 -13.60
N ILE A 108 15.49 -13.44 -12.44
CA ILE A 108 15.35 -14.73 -11.74
C ILE A 108 14.25 -15.57 -12.41
N HIS A 109 13.16 -14.94 -12.85
CA HIS A 109 12.05 -15.63 -13.51
C HIS A 109 12.38 -15.94 -14.97
N LYS A 110 12.21 -17.19 -15.36
CA LYS A 110 12.56 -17.66 -16.72
C LYS A 110 11.77 -16.92 -17.80
N GLU A 111 10.48 -16.65 -17.53
CA GLU A 111 9.55 -16.01 -18.47
C GLU A 111 9.93 -14.54 -18.76
N THR A 112 10.49 -13.83 -17.80
CA THR A 112 10.81 -12.40 -17.91
C THR A 112 12.28 -12.12 -18.18
N LYS A 113 13.16 -13.11 -18.06
CA LYS A 113 14.61 -12.94 -18.19
C LYS A 113 15.04 -12.28 -19.51
N GLY A 114 14.40 -12.65 -20.62
CA GLY A 114 14.70 -12.13 -21.96
C GLY A 114 14.36 -10.66 -22.16
N ILE A 115 13.36 -10.15 -21.45
CA ILE A 115 12.84 -8.78 -21.55
C ILE A 115 13.18 -7.94 -20.30
N ALA A 116 13.97 -8.49 -19.36
CA ALA A 116 14.21 -7.90 -18.04
C ALA A 116 14.72 -6.45 -18.13
N ARG A 117 15.69 -6.19 -19.02
CA ARG A 117 16.29 -4.86 -19.17
C ARG A 117 15.32 -3.84 -19.75
N GLU A 118 14.57 -4.21 -20.78
CA GLU A 118 13.58 -3.35 -21.42
C GLU A 118 12.45 -3.00 -20.45
N THR A 119 11.89 -4.01 -19.76
CA THR A 119 10.86 -3.82 -18.75
C THR A 119 11.35 -2.94 -17.60
N ALA A 120 12.57 -3.18 -17.10
CA ALA A 120 13.14 -2.37 -16.02
C ALA A 120 13.33 -0.91 -16.45
N MET A 121 13.84 -0.64 -17.66
CA MET A 121 14.01 0.72 -18.16
C MET A 121 12.66 1.44 -18.28
N ARG A 122 11.65 0.78 -18.84
CA ARG A 122 10.28 1.33 -18.93
C ARG A 122 9.73 1.70 -17.55
N MET A 123 9.90 0.86 -16.54
CA MET A 123 9.43 1.14 -15.17
C MET A 123 10.22 2.29 -14.53
N ILE A 124 11.53 2.35 -14.73
CA ILE A 124 12.38 3.44 -14.23
C ILE A 124 11.97 4.78 -14.85
N GLU A 125 11.67 4.81 -16.13
CA GLU A 125 11.16 6.00 -16.81
C GLU A 125 9.77 6.40 -16.30
N ALA A 126 8.88 5.43 -16.10
CA ALA A 126 7.52 5.69 -15.57
C ALA A 126 7.52 6.33 -14.16
N VAL A 127 8.57 6.09 -13.35
CA VAL A 127 8.74 6.75 -12.04
C VAL A 127 9.69 7.96 -12.09
N GLY A 128 10.03 8.46 -13.27
CA GLY A 128 10.85 9.67 -13.46
C GLY A 128 12.31 9.54 -13.05
N LEU A 129 12.91 8.34 -13.14
CA LEU A 129 14.30 8.07 -12.74
C LEU A 129 15.24 7.74 -13.91
N GLY A 130 14.86 8.02 -15.17
CA GLY A 130 15.64 7.72 -16.37
C GLY A 130 17.10 8.21 -16.32
N GLU A 131 17.34 9.41 -15.78
CA GLU A 131 18.70 9.98 -15.63
C GLU A 131 19.50 9.35 -14.48
N HIS A 132 18.85 8.53 -13.61
CA HIS A 132 19.47 7.99 -12.40
C HIS A 132 19.81 6.48 -12.50
N VAL A 133 19.66 5.88 -13.67
CA VAL A 133 19.78 4.43 -13.94
C VAL A 133 21.02 3.79 -13.36
N LYS A 134 22.17 4.49 -13.40
CA LYS A 134 23.47 4.00 -12.93
C LYS A 134 23.81 4.36 -11.48
N LYS A 135 22.97 5.17 -10.81
CA LYS A 135 23.24 5.58 -9.43
C LYS A 135 23.02 4.43 -8.46
N MET A 136 23.84 4.40 -7.41
CA MET A 136 23.68 3.48 -6.27
C MET A 136 22.64 4.06 -5.29
N PRO A 137 21.94 3.23 -4.47
CA PRO A 137 20.93 3.70 -3.52
C PRO A 137 21.41 4.84 -2.62
N ARG A 138 22.62 4.76 -2.08
CA ARG A 138 23.24 5.79 -1.23
C ARG A 138 23.43 7.16 -1.90
N ALA A 139 23.37 7.23 -3.22
CA ALA A 139 23.48 8.49 -3.99
C ALA A 139 22.12 9.05 -4.40
N LEU A 140 21.02 8.48 -3.87
CA LEU A 140 19.64 8.87 -4.14
C LEU A 140 19.02 9.51 -2.89
N SER A 141 18.12 10.49 -3.10
CA SER A 141 17.26 10.96 -2.01
C SER A 141 16.26 9.87 -1.57
N GLY A 142 15.67 10.00 -0.37
CA GLY A 142 14.66 9.06 0.12
C GLY A 142 13.49 8.87 -0.86
N GLY A 143 12.99 9.95 -1.44
CA GLY A 143 11.93 9.88 -2.46
C GLY A 143 12.38 9.18 -3.75
N GLN A 144 13.63 9.34 -4.16
CA GLN A 144 14.18 8.61 -5.30
C GLN A 144 14.36 7.12 -4.98
N GLN A 145 14.83 6.77 -3.79
CA GLN A 145 14.94 5.38 -3.34
C GLN A 145 13.56 4.70 -3.32
N GLN A 146 12.56 5.39 -2.85
CA GLN A 146 11.19 4.90 -2.85
C GLN A 146 10.66 4.64 -4.26
N ARG A 147 10.88 5.56 -5.20
CA ARG A 147 10.53 5.35 -6.62
C ARG A 147 11.23 4.13 -7.22
N VAL A 148 12.47 3.86 -6.86
CA VAL A 148 13.15 2.63 -7.27
C VAL A 148 12.45 1.39 -6.72
N ALA A 149 12.02 1.40 -5.44
CA ALA A 149 11.30 0.29 -4.83
C ALA A 149 9.93 0.07 -5.50
N ILE A 150 9.21 1.14 -5.84
CA ILE A 150 7.95 1.08 -6.59
C ILE A 150 8.19 0.50 -8.00
N ALA A 151 9.16 1.02 -8.74
CA ALA A 151 9.51 0.53 -10.09
C ALA A 151 9.88 -0.97 -10.06
N ARG A 152 10.68 -1.39 -9.08
CA ARG A 152 11.06 -2.81 -8.87
C ARG A 152 9.84 -3.69 -8.64
N THR A 153 8.89 -3.22 -7.85
CA THR A 153 7.67 -3.96 -7.53
C THR A 153 6.74 -4.04 -8.75
N LEU A 154 6.49 -2.93 -9.43
CA LEU A 154 5.62 -2.86 -10.61
C LEU A 154 6.22 -3.59 -11.82
N ALA A 155 7.54 -3.73 -11.92
CA ALA A 155 8.20 -4.43 -13.02
C ALA A 155 7.75 -5.90 -13.15
N LEU A 156 7.33 -6.52 -12.06
CA LEU A 156 6.79 -7.89 -12.02
C LEU A 156 5.32 -7.98 -12.45
N ASN A 157 4.69 -6.85 -12.76
CA ASN A 157 3.27 -6.75 -13.12
C ASN A 157 2.35 -7.47 -12.13
N PRO A 158 2.42 -7.16 -10.82
CA PRO A 158 1.59 -7.82 -9.82
C PRO A 158 0.13 -7.37 -9.94
N ASP A 159 -0.82 -8.26 -9.61
CA ASP A 159 -2.26 -7.93 -9.54
C ASP A 159 -2.56 -6.94 -8.42
N ILE A 160 -1.82 -7.06 -7.31
CA ILE A 160 -1.98 -6.24 -6.09
C ILE A 160 -0.61 -5.75 -5.64
N VAL A 161 -0.49 -4.45 -5.35
CA VAL A 161 0.68 -3.86 -4.69
C VAL A 161 0.32 -3.42 -3.28
N LEU A 162 1.10 -3.90 -2.31
CA LEU A 162 0.99 -3.57 -0.90
C LEU A 162 2.04 -2.51 -0.55
N PHE A 163 1.66 -1.49 0.22
CA PHE A 163 2.57 -0.44 0.67
C PHE A 163 2.54 -0.37 2.20
N ASP A 164 3.71 -0.55 2.85
CA ASP A 164 3.86 -0.47 4.30
C ASP A 164 4.47 0.87 4.71
N GLU A 165 3.65 1.86 5.02
CA GLU A 165 4.01 3.23 5.41
C GLU A 165 5.10 3.87 4.51
N PRO A 166 4.94 3.87 3.19
CA PRO A 166 6.04 4.18 2.27
C PRO A 166 6.49 5.65 2.31
N MET A 167 5.67 6.56 2.83
CA MET A 167 5.97 8.01 2.86
C MET A 167 6.40 8.52 4.23
N SER A 168 6.51 7.66 5.25
CA SER A 168 6.75 8.08 6.65
C SER A 168 8.07 8.83 6.86
N ALA A 169 9.10 8.54 6.06
CA ALA A 169 10.43 9.15 6.15
C ALA A 169 10.64 10.35 5.21
N LEU A 170 9.61 10.77 4.45
CA LEU A 170 9.72 11.82 3.44
C LEU A 170 9.27 13.20 3.97
N ASP A 171 9.86 14.26 3.42
CA ASP A 171 9.39 15.63 3.62
C ASP A 171 8.03 15.87 2.94
N VAL A 172 7.35 16.94 3.37
CA VAL A 172 5.98 17.28 2.93
C VAL A 172 5.88 17.46 1.40
N ALA A 173 6.84 18.17 0.79
CA ALA A 173 6.79 18.44 -0.66
C ALA A 173 6.95 17.15 -1.47
N THR A 174 7.88 16.29 -1.06
CA THR A 174 8.09 14.98 -1.67
C THR A 174 6.86 14.07 -1.51
N ARG A 175 6.20 14.07 -0.33
CA ARG A 175 4.95 13.32 -0.11
C ARG A 175 3.83 13.76 -1.06
N ILE A 176 3.63 15.07 -1.24
CA ILE A 176 2.60 15.61 -2.14
C ILE A 176 2.86 15.17 -3.59
N SER A 177 4.12 15.25 -4.06
CA SER A 177 4.50 14.78 -5.40
C SER A 177 4.21 13.28 -5.57
N LEU A 178 4.65 12.48 -4.61
CA LEU A 178 4.54 11.02 -4.69
C LEU A 178 3.09 10.53 -4.63
N ARG A 179 2.21 11.21 -3.86
CA ARG A 179 0.76 10.91 -3.89
C ARG A 179 0.17 11.03 -5.29
N LYS A 180 0.48 12.10 -6.01
CA LYS A 180 0.02 12.29 -7.40
C LYS A 180 0.56 11.21 -8.33
N GLU A 181 1.83 10.86 -8.16
CA GLU A 181 2.49 9.81 -8.94
C GLU A 181 1.86 8.44 -8.71
N LEU A 182 1.60 8.05 -7.45
CA LEU A 182 0.94 6.78 -7.12
C LEU A 182 -0.45 6.67 -7.76
N LYS A 183 -1.26 7.74 -7.70
CA LYS A 183 -2.56 7.76 -8.40
C LYS A 183 -2.39 7.63 -9.92
N GLY A 184 -1.40 8.32 -10.51
CA GLY A 184 -1.07 8.18 -11.93
C GLY A 184 -0.63 6.76 -12.30
N LEU A 185 0.23 6.13 -11.50
CA LEU A 185 0.67 4.76 -11.70
C LEU A 185 -0.50 3.77 -11.57
N GLN A 186 -1.37 3.93 -10.56
CA GLN A 186 -2.57 3.11 -10.42
C GLN A 186 -3.45 3.18 -11.68
N SER A 187 -3.75 4.39 -12.15
CA SER A 187 -4.57 4.60 -13.34
C SER A 187 -3.92 4.03 -14.61
N THR A 188 -2.59 4.18 -14.75
CA THR A 188 -1.85 3.73 -15.94
C THR A 188 -1.75 2.21 -16.03
N PHE A 189 -1.51 1.55 -14.90
CA PHE A 189 -1.30 0.09 -14.86
C PHE A 189 -2.55 -0.69 -14.47
N GLY A 190 -3.63 -0.04 -14.03
CA GLY A 190 -4.86 -0.69 -13.56
C GLY A 190 -4.63 -1.61 -12.34
N THR A 191 -3.55 -1.38 -11.59
CA THR A 191 -3.13 -2.24 -10.48
C THR A 191 -3.94 -1.93 -9.22
N THR A 192 -4.38 -2.96 -8.51
CA THR A 192 -5.01 -2.82 -7.18
C THR A 192 -3.95 -2.43 -6.17
N MET A 193 -4.24 -1.44 -5.32
CA MET A 193 -3.28 -0.96 -4.31
C MET A 193 -3.87 -1.04 -2.91
N ILE A 194 -3.11 -1.63 -1.97
CA ILE A 194 -3.42 -1.62 -0.54
C ILE A 194 -2.33 -0.83 0.17
N TYR A 195 -2.70 0.25 0.82
CA TYR A 195 -1.79 1.25 1.35
C TYR A 195 -1.94 1.41 2.86
N VAL A 196 -0.92 1.00 3.62
CA VAL A 196 -0.89 1.17 5.07
C VAL A 196 -0.30 2.54 5.41
N THR A 197 -1.00 3.30 6.22
CA THR A 197 -0.53 4.59 6.75
C THR A 197 -1.13 4.89 8.14
N HIS A 198 -0.52 5.82 8.85
CA HIS A 198 -1.09 6.48 10.02
C HIS A 198 -1.46 7.95 9.74
N ASP A 199 -1.20 8.42 8.52
CA ASP A 199 -1.50 9.80 8.08
C ASP A 199 -2.88 9.86 7.40
N GLN A 200 -3.82 10.62 8.00
CA GLN A 200 -5.16 10.78 7.46
C GLN A 200 -5.15 11.48 6.09
N GLU A 201 -4.25 12.47 5.89
CA GLU A 201 -4.18 13.21 4.62
C GLU A 201 -3.78 12.30 3.45
N GLU A 202 -2.86 11.36 3.70
CA GLU A 202 -2.48 10.36 2.69
C GLU A 202 -3.66 9.47 2.35
N ALA A 203 -4.34 8.91 3.37
CA ALA A 203 -5.48 8.02 3.18
C ALA A 203 -6.62 8.73 2.41
N PHE A 204 -6.99 9.94 2.81
CA PHE A 204 -8.07 10.70 2.17
C PHE A 204 -7.74 11.19 0.76
N ALA A 205 -6.46 11.46 0.48
CA ALA A 205 -6.04 11.94 -0.84
C ALA A 205 -5.90 10.82 -1.89
N LEU A 206 -5.64 9.59 -1.46
CA LEU A 206 -5.30 8.48 -2.36
C LEU A 206 -6.46 7.51 -2.61
N SER A 207 -7.34 7.31 -1.61
CA SER A 207 -8.15 6.10 -1.55
C SER A 207 -9.53 6.22 -2.16
N ASP A 208 -9.98 5.12 -2.74
CA ASP A 208 -11.38 4.93 -3.13
C ASP A 208 -12.19 4.49 -1.90
N ARG A 209 -11.62 3.63 -1.03
CA ARG A 209 -12.12 3.31 0.31
C ARG A 209 -11.00 3.37 1.34
N ILE A 210 -11.38 3.67 2.59
CA ILE A 210 -10.47 3.69 3.75
C ILE A 210 -10.98 2.68 4.78
N MET A 211 -10.11 1.77 5.20
CA MET A 211 -10.32 0.87 6.33
C MET A 211 -9.67 1.46 7.56
N ILE A 212 -10.46 1.85 8.55
CA ILE A 212 -9.98 2.37 9.83
C ILE A 212 -9.87 1.21 10.81
N MET A 213 -8.65 0.97 11.28
CA MET A 213 -8.35 -0.08 12.24
C MET A 213 -8.09 0.49 13.64
N ASN A 214 -8.64 -0.19 14.64
CA ASN A 214 -8.37 0.07 16.05
C ASN A 214 -8.24 -1.26 16.80
N GLU A 215 -7.23 -1.40 17.65
CA GLU A 215 -7.02 -2.55 18.55
C GLU A 215 -7.19 -3.94 17.91
N GLY A 216 -6.76 -4.07 16.66
CA GLY A 216 -6.83 -5.32 15.90
C GLY A 216 -8.16 -5.60 15.21
N GLU A 217 -9.09 -4.65 15.22
CA GLU A 217 -10.42 -4.75 14.62
C GLU A 217 -10.64 -3.66 13.57
N ILE A 218 -11.60 -3.86 12.67
CA ILE A 218 -12.06 -2.83 11.73
C ILE A 218 -13.12 -1.98 12.43
N SER A 219 -12.82 -0.69 12.62
CA SER A 219 -13.79 0.26 13.16
C SER A 219 -14.76 0.76 12.10
N GLN A 220 -14.26 1.01 10.88
CA GLN A 220 -15.08 1.38 9.72
C GLN A 220 -14.32 1.07 8.42
N LEU A 221 -15.05 0.67 7.38
CA LEU A 221 -14.56 0.52 6.01
C LEU A 221 -15.55 1.19 5.07
N ASP A 222 -15.17 2.31 4.48
CA ASP A 222 -16.09 3.11 3.66
C ASP A 222 -15.33 4.07 2.73
N THR A 223 -16.05 4.80 1.87
CA THR A 223 -15.49 5.92 1.10
C THR A 223 -15.09 7.08 2.03
N PRO A 224 -14.10 7.90 1.64
CA PRO A 224 -13.71 9.10 2.39
C PRO A 224 -14.90 10.01 2.74
N GLU A 225 -15.80 10.23 1.78
CA GLU A 225 -16.98 11.08 1.95
C GLU A 225 -17.94 10.52 3.00
N ASN A 226 -18.16 9.20 3.00
CA ASN A 226 -19.08 8.58 3.94
C ASN A 226 -18.50 8.52 5.35
N ILE A 227 -17.18 8.30 5.49
CA ILE A 227 -16.50 8.40 6.78
C ILE A 227 -16.68 9.80 7.39
N CYS A 228 -16.56 10.87 6.57
CA CYS A 228 -16.78 12.24 7.05
C CYS A 228 -18.23 12.52 7.46
N LYS A 229 -19.21 11.97 6.74
CA LYS A 229 -20.62 12.23 6.99
C LYS A 229 -21.21 11.36 8.11
N ASN A 230 -20.76 10.13 8.19
CA ASN A 230 -21.33 9.07 9.03
C ASN A 230 -20.22 8.28 9.74
N PRO A 231 -19.47 8.87 10.69
CA PRO A 231 -18.48 8.14 11.46
C PRO A 231 -19.15 7.03 12.28
N ALA A 232 -18.66 5.80 12.18
CA ALA A 232 -19.30 4.62 12.77
C ALA A 232 -19.26 4.61 14.31
N ASN A 233 -18.28 5.28 14.92
CA ASN A 233 -18.12 5.32 16.37
C ASN A 233 -17.25 6.52 16.81
N GLU A 234 -17.13 6.72 18.13
CA GLU A 234 -16.35 7.80 18.73
C GLU A 234 -14.87 7.75 18.36
N TYR A 235 -14.28 6.54 18.20
CA TYR A 235 -12.90 6.42 17.77
C TYR A 235 -12.68 7.00 16.37
N VAL A 236 -13.55 6.68 15.42
CA VAL A 236 -13.49 7.23 14.06
C VAL A 236 -13.66 8.74 14.09
N GLN A 237 -14.62 9.25 14.86
CA GLN A 237 -14.83 10.68 15.03
C GLN A 237 -13.55 11.35 15.53
N THR A 238 -13.01 10.89 16.65
CA THR A 238 -11.86 11.54 17.30
C THR A 238 -10.56 11.34 16.53
N PHE A 239 -10.26 10.10 16.14
CA PHE A 239 -8.99 9.77 15.48
C PHE A 239 -8.90 10.34 14.08
N VAL A 240 -10.01 10.46 13.34
CA VAL A 240 -10.00 10.93 11.95
C VAL A 240 -10.49 12.37 11.86
N LEU A 241 -11.76 12.61 12.21
CA LEU A 241 -12.41 13.89 11.87
C LEU A 241 -11.90 15.03 12.74
N ASP A 242 -11.81 14.85 14.04
CA ASP A 242 -11.33 15.90 14.94
C ASP A 242 -9.88 16.27 14.65
N ASN A 243 -9.03 15.30 14.31
CA ASN A 243 -7.65 15.56 13.91
C ASN A 243 -7.54 16.30 12.58
N LEU A 244 -8.34 15.93 11.57
CA LEU A 244 -8.39 16.67 10.29
C LEU A 244 -8.90 18.09 10.51
N GLN A 245 -9.95 18.28 11.30
CA GLN A 245 -10.49 19.60 11.63
C GLN A 245 -9.50 20.46 12.40
N ALA A 246 -8.76 19.88 13.35
CA ALA A 246 -7.72 20.58 14.09
C ALA A 246 -6.59 21.07 13.16
N LYS A 247 -6.14 20.24 12.21
CA LYS A 247 -5.17 20.63 11.19
C LYS A 247 -5.69 21.76 10.31
N LEU A 248 -6.92 21.65 9.79
CA LEU A 248 -7.54 22.70 8.99
C LEU A 248 -7.63 24.03 9.76
N ASN A 249 -8.11 24.00 10.99
CA ASN A 249 -8.25 25.17 11.85
C ASN A 249 -6.89 25.82 12.16
N SER A 250 -5.84 25.03 12.35
CA SER A 250 -4.47 25.54 12.61
C SER A 250 -3.90 26.32 11.41
N LEU A 251 -4.20 25.86 10.20
CA LEU A 251 -3.71 26.46 8.95
C LEU A 251 -4.59 27.63 8.47
N ALA A 252 -5.91 27.55 8.69
CA ALA A 252 -6.86 28.59 8.28
C ALA A 252 -6.53 29.97 8.86
N LYS A 253 -6.00 30.03 10.08
CA LYS A 253 -5.57 31.28 10.73
C LYS A 253 -4.48 32.03 9.95
N PHE A 254 -3.67 31.32 9.16
CA PHE A 254 -2.58 31.88 8.35
C PHE A 254 -2.94 32.06 6.88
N ALA A 255 -3.97 31.33 6.39
CA ALA A 255 -4.41 31.42 5.01
C ALA A 255 -5.22 32.70 4.73
N THR A 256 -5.88 33.29 5.74
CA THR A 256 -6.72 34.50 5.64
C THR A 256 -5.92 35.81 5.80
N SER A 257 -4.60 35.79 6.00
CA SER A 257 -3.78 36.98 6.21
C SER A 257 -3.09 37.47 4.92
N LYS A 258 -3.67 37.22 3.75
CA LYS A 258 -3.26 37.85 2.46
C LYS A 258 -4.35 38.81 1.99
N ASP A 259 -4.47 39.94 2.69
CA ASP A 259 -5.03 41.20 2.20
C ASP A 259 -3.99 42.30 2.41
#